data_1b65f6b49862b3cfa2184e17109ed5d4
#
_entry.id   1b65f6b49862b3cfa2184e17109ed5d4
#
_cell.length_a   1.000
_cell.length_b   1.000
_cell.length_c   1.000
_cell.angle_alpha   90.00
_cell.angle_beta   90.00
_cell.angle_gamma   90.00
#
_symmetry.space_group_name_H-M   'P 1'
#
loop_
_entity.id
_entity.type
_entity.pdbx_description
1 polymer ?
#
loop_
_entity_poly.entity_id
_entity_poly.type
_entity_poly.pdbx_seq_one_letter_code
_entity_poly.pdbx_strand_id
1 'polypeptide(L)'
;MKIITMATLKGGTGKTLNTFNIAGILAENSRVLLIDIDPQCDLTSNCGIDSSNTEVKTIRDIFENLPKNQPTAEEVIMKGPIPELPNLDLIPSSILLFKTEKMLSTRSNKEHILDY
;
A
#
# COMPACT_ATOMS: atom_id res chain seq x y z
N MET A 1 14.47 0.92 -11.80
CA MET A 1 13.52 0.59 -10.71
C MET A 1 13.32 -0.92 -10.68
N LYS A 2 13.29 -1.52 -9.49
CA LYS A 2 12.92 -2.94 -9.30
C LYS A 2 11.61 -3.01 -8.53
N ILE A 3 10.71 -3.90 -8.94
CA ILE A 3 9.44 -4.16 -8.27
C ILE A 3 9.47 -5.58 -7.72
N ILE A 4 9.15 -5.73 -6.43
CA ILE A 4 9.06 -7.02 -5.74
C ILE A 4 7.64 -7.15 -5.21
N THR A 5 6.93 -8.20 -5.61
CA THR A 5 5.57 -8.47 -5.17
C THR A 5 5.55 -9.66 -4.21
N MET A 6 4.96 -9.46 -3.05
CA MET A 6 4.74 -10.50 -2.04
C MET A 6 3.24 -10.82 -1.99
N ALA A 7 2.85 -11.97 -2.53
CA ALA A 7 1.45 -12.38 -2.60
C ALA A 7 1.27 -13.79 -2.04
N THR A 8 0.14 -14.02 -1.35
CA THR A 8 -0.27 -15.33 -0.86
C THR A 8 -1.78 -15.36 -0.65
N LEU A 9 -2.40 -16.47 -0.96
CA LEU A 9 -3.82 -16.71 -0.69
C LEU A 9 -4.07 -17.25 0.73
N LYS A 10 -3.01 -17.77 1.36
CA LYS A 10 -3.11 -18.37 2.70
C LYS A 10 -2.59 -17.40 3.75
N GLY A 11 -3.39 -17.14 4.79
CA GLY A 11 -2.97 -16.36 5.94
C GLY A 11 -1.88 -17.07 6.76
N GLY A 12 -1.13 -16.31 7.54
CA GLY A 12 -0.10 -16.85 8.44
C GLY A 12 1.16 -17.37 7.76
N THR A 13 1.41 -17.02 6.50
CA THR A 13 2.61 -17.44 5.74
C THR A 13 3.82 -16.53 5.88
N GLY A 14 3.71 -15.48 6.71
CA GLY A 14 4.79 -14.52 6.92
C GLY A 14 4.92 -13.45 5.82
N LYS A 15 3.90 -13.28 4.96
CA LYS A 15 3.91 -12.27 3.89
C LYS A 15 4.29 -10.89 4.41
N THR A 16 3.55 -10.37 5.38
CA THR A 16 3.75 -9.04 5.95
C THR A 16 5.12 -8.90 6.62
N LEU A 17 5.49 -9.88 7.45
CA LEU A 17 6.76 -9.86 8.17
C LEU A 17 7.96 -9.87 7.19
N ASN A 18 7.92 -10.73 6.19
CA ASN A 18 8.99 -10.82 5.19
C ASN A 18 9.06 -9.54 4.35
N THR A 19 7.92 -8.99 3.94
CA THR A 19 7.87 -7.73 3.20
C THR A 19 8.49 -6.60 3.99
N PHE A 20 8.10 -6.46 5.25
CA PHE A 20 8.61 -5.41 6.14
C PHE A 20 10.13 -5.55 6.37
N ASN A 21 10.61 -6.75 6.67
CA ASN A 21 12.04 -6.99 6.93
C ASN A 21 12.89 -6.77 5.67
N ILE A 22 12.46 -7.25 4.52
CA ILE A 22 13.18 -7.04 3.25
C ILE A 22 13.23 -5.55 2.92
N ALA A 23 12.12 -4.84 3.07
CA ALA A 23 12.08 -3.41 2.83
C ALA A 23 13.00 -2.64 3.78
N GLY A 24 13.05 -3.00 5.07
CA GLY A 24 13.95 -2.41 6.05
C GLY A 24 15.43 -2.57 5.67
N ILE A 25 15.84 -3.79 5.32
CA ILE A 25 17.21 -4.07 4.87
C ILE A 25 17.57 -3.27 3.60
N LEU A 26 16.67 -3.23 2.63
CA LEU A 26 16.91 -2.49 1.39
C LEU A 26 16.98 -0.97 1.63
N ALA A 27 16.19 -0.46 2.58
CA ALA A 27 16.14 0.95 2.91
C ALA A 27 17.43 1.49 3.56
N GLU A 28 18.29 0.63 4.05
CA GLU A 28 19.61 1.03 4.57
C GLU A 28 20.47 1.71 3.49
N ASN A 29 20.36 1.26 2.24
CA ASN A 29 21.21 1.72 1.14
C ASN A 29 20.46 2.18 -0.11
N SER A 30 19.14 2.14 -0.10
CA SER A 30 18.31 2.46 -1.27
C SER A 30 17.00 3.12 -0.85
N ARG A 31 16.40 3.89 -1.74
CA ARG A 31 15.03 4.37 -1.54
C ARG A 31 14.05 3.23 -1.82
N VAL A 32 13.15 2.98 -0.89
CA VAL A 32 12.15 1.92 -0.94
C VAL A 32 10.77 2.55 -0.80
N LEU A 33 9.85 2.15 -1.67
CA LEU A 33 8.43 2.43 -1.52
C LEU A 33 7.71 1.12 -1.21
N LEU A 34 7.14 1.03 -0.02
CA LEU A 34 6.17 0.01 0.34
C LEU A 34 4.79 0.40 -0.17
N ILE A 35 4.07 -0.56 -0.74
CA ILE A 35 2.66 -0.39 -1.12
C ILE A 35 1.87 -1.50 -0.46
N ASP A 36 1.01 -1.12 0.47
CA ASP A 36 0.12 -2.06 1.16
C ASP A 36 -1.23 -2.08 0.45
N ILE A 37 -1.56 -3.22 -0.16
CA ILE A 37 -2.86 -3.44 -0.83
C ILE A 37 -3.68 -4.53 -0.14
N ASP A 38 -3.33 -4.87 1.09
CA ASP A 38 -4.08 -5.83 1.89
C ASP A 38 -5.11 -5.12 2.78
N PRO A 39 -6.41 -5.45 2.67
CA PRO A 39 -7.44 -4.87 3.56
C PRO A 39 -7.21 -5.12 5.06
N GLN A 40 -6.36 -6.10 5.42
CA GLN A 40 -5.97 -6.33 6.81
C GLN A 40 -5.07 -5.23 7.36
N CYS A 41 -4.38 -4.48 6.50
CA CYS A 41 -3.53 -3.33 6.86
C CYS A 41 -2.37 -3.67 7.82
N ASP A 42 -1.92 -4.91 7.86
CA ASP A 42 -0.86 -5.32 8.79
C ASP A 42 0.46 -4.62 8.50
N LEU A 43 0.81 -4.47 7.23
CA LEU A 43 2.02 -3.75 6.83
C LEU A 43 1.94 -2.26 7.18
N THR A 44 0.79 -1.64 6.95
CA THR A 44 0.49 -0.25 7.32
C THR A 44 0.64 -0.05 8.83
N SER A 45 0.06 -0.95 9.62
CA SER A 45 0.16 -0.92 11.10
C SER A 45 1.59 -1.11 11.59
N ASN A 46 2.37 -1.99 10.96
CA ASN A 46 3.78 -2.18 11.29
C ASN A 46 4.63 -0.92 11.03
N CYS A 47 4.19 -0.06 10.11
CA CYS A 47 4.81 1.25 9.87
C CYS A 47 4.32 2.33 10.84
N GLY A 48 3.50 1.99 11.85
CA GLY A 48 2.99 2.92 12.86
C GLY A 48 1.81 3.78 12.41
N ILE A 49 1.14 3.41 11.31
CA ILE A 49 0.00 4.16 10.77
C ILE A 49 -1.30 3.52 11.23
N ASP A 50 -2.20 4.35 11.76
CA ASP A 50 -3.56 3.93 12.12
C ASP A 50 -4.43 3.82 10.86
N SER A 51 -4.70 2.60 10.42
CA SER A 51 -5.51 2.30 9.24
C SER A 51 -7.00 2.64 9.41
N SER A 52 -7.46 2.94 10.61
CA SER A 52 -8.82 3.38 10.89
C SER A 52 -9.01 4.90 10.79
N ASN A 53 -7.91 5.65 10.74
CA ASN A 53 -7.95 7.11 10.60
C ASN A 53 -8.38 7.50 9.18
N THR A 54 -9.58 8.05 9.06
CA THR A 54 -10.20 8.45 7.78
C THR A 54 -9.55 9.68 7.13
N GLU A 55 -8.73 10.42 7.86
CA GLU A 55 -7.99 11.58 7.33
C GLU A 55 -6.72 11.16 6.58
N VAL A 56 -6.22 9.93 6.80
CA VAL A 56 -5.09 9.37 6.10
C VAL A 56 -5.50 8.96 4.69
N LYS A 57 -4.86 9.53 3.68
CA LYS A 57 -5.03 9.08 2.30
C LYS A 57 -4.33 7.72 2.10
N THR A 58 -4.99 6.81 1.39
CA THR A 58 -4.55 5.42 1.22
C THR A 58 -4.64 4.99 -0.24
N ILE A 59 -4.15 3.79 -0.53
CA ILE A 59 -4.31 3.17 -1.86
C ILE A 59 -5.78 3.09 -2.28
N ARG A 60 -6.71 2.99 -1.32
CA ARG A 60 -8.15 3.03 -1.58
C ARG A 60 -8.58 4.32 -2.28
N ASP A 61 -8.04 5.47 -1.86
CA ASP A 61 -8.40 6.77 -2.45
C ASP A 61 -8.00 6.85 -3.92
N ILE A 62 -6.88 6.23 -4.28
CA ILE A 62 -6.46 6.10 -5.68
C ILE A 62 -7.47 5.26 -6.46
N PHE A 63 -7.81 4.07 -5.95
CA PHE A 63 -8.70 3.14 -6.66
C PHE A 63 -10.13 3.66 -6.81
N GLU A 64 -10.67 4.33 -5.81
CA GLU A 64 -12.03 4.86 -5.85
C GLU A 64 -12.19 6.03 -6.80
N ASN A 65 -11.13 6.80 -7.01
CA ASN A 65 -11.17 8.01 -7.82
C ASN A 65 -10.67 7.83 -9.24
N LEU A 66 -10.41 6.59 -9.68
CA LEU A 66 -10.15 6.30 -11.07
C LEU A 66 -11.48 6.39 -11.88
N PRO A 67 -11.50 7.02 -13.06
CA PRO A 67 -10.37 7.53 -13.84
C PRO A 67 -10.01 9.01 -13.61
N LYS A 68 -10.52 9.64 -12.57
CA LYS A 68 -10.30 11.09 -12.31
C LYS A 68 -8.85 11.44 -11.97
N ASN A 69 -7.98 10.43 -11.72
CA ASN A 69 -6.56 10.57 -11.37
C ASN A 69 -6.30 11.49 -10.15
N GLN A 70 -7.23 11.52 -9.20
CA GLN A 70 -7.14 12.31 -7.98
C GLN A 70 -7.59 11.45 -6.78
N PRO A 71 -6.83 11.38 -5.68
CA PRO A 71 -5.46 11.95 -5.55
C PRO A 71 -4.45 11.20 -6.42
N THR A 72 -3.34 11.86 -6.75
CA THR A 72 -2.21 11.19 -7.40
C THR A 72 -1.49 10.25 -6.42
N ALA A 73 -0.71 9.30 -6.94
CA ALA A 73 0.11 8.44 -6.07
C ALA A 73 1.03 9.26 -5.16
N GLU A 74 1.60 10.33 -5.66
CA GLU A 74 2.48 11.23 -4.89
C GLU A 74 1.79 11.87 -3.69
N GLU A 75 0.51 12.21 -3.81
CA GLU A 75 -0.29 12.78 -2.72
C GLU A 75 -0.64 11.77 -1.63
N VAL A 76 -0.55 10.47 -1.94
CA VAL A 76 -0.85 9.36 -1.02
C VAL A 76 0.41 8.80 -0.36
N ILE A 77 1.59 9.02 -0.98
CA ILE A 77 2.86 8.53 -0.41
C ILE A 77 3.16 9.24 0.91
N MET A 78 3.30 8.47 1.97
CA MET A 78 3.84 8.91 3.25
C MET A 78 5.36 8.80 3.21
N LYS A 79 6.05 9.93 3.41
CA LYS A 79 7.51 9.99 3.41
C LYS A 79 8.06 9.64 4.79
N GLY A 80 8.95 8.66 4.85
CA GLY A 80 9.68 8.28 6.05
C GLY A 80 8.79 8.04 7.27
N PRO A 81 7.74 7.20 7.21
CA PRO A 81 6.84 6.98 8.35
C PRO A 81 7.56 6.40 9.58
N ILE A 82 8.70 5.75 9.36
CA ILE A 82 9.55 5.18 10.41
C ILE A 82 10.80 6.05 10.49
N PRO A 83 11.01 6.80 11.59
CA PRO A 83 12.16 7.72 11.72
C PRO A 83 13.52 7.06 11.54
N GLU A 84 13.67 5.81 11.99
CA GLU A 84 14.90 5.04 11.88
C GLU A 84 15.19 4.55 10.45
N LEU A 85 14.21 4.63 9.55
CA LEU A 85 14.30 4.22 8.15
C LEU A 85 13.89 5.36 7.22
N PRO A 86 14.69 6.44 7.12
CA PRO A 86 14.29 7.65 6.39
C PRO A 86 14.17 7.44 4.86
N ASN A 87 14.76 6.37 4.33
CA ASN A 87 14.65 6.01 2.91
C ASN A 87 13.44 5.13 2.58
N LEU A 88 12.63 4.78 3.58
CA LEU A 88 11.45 3.96 3.41
C LEU A 88 10.20 4.84 3.38
N ASP A 89 9.50 4.83 2.26
CA ASP A 89 8.23 5.50 2.06
C ASP A 89 7.09 4.46 2.02
N LEU A 90 5.86 4.89 2.25
CA LEU A 90 4.70 4.00 2.30
C LEU A 90 3.51 4.58 1.55
N ILE A 91 2.82 3.75 0.76
CA ILE A 91 1.41 3.95 0.41
C ILE A 91 0.60 3.03 1.32
N PRO A 92 -0.15 3.59 2.28
CA PRO A 92 -0.86 2.79 3.27
C PRO A 92 -2.13 2.16 2.70
N SER A 93 -2.58 1.08 3.31
CA SER A 93 -3.87 0.45 3.06
C SER A 93 -4.97 1.03 3.95
N SER A 94 -6.20 0.59 3.71
CA SER A 94 -7.37 0.92 4.50
C SER A 94 -8.22 -0.34 4.74
N ILE A 95 -8.78 -0.47 5.92
CA ILE A 95 -9.76 -1.52 6.24
C ILE A 95 -10.98 -1.47 5.31
N LEU A 96 -11.25 -0.30 4.72
CA LEU A 96 -12.35 -0.13 3.77
C LEU A 96 -12.01 -0.57 2.34
N LEU A 97 -10.75 -0.95 2.08
CA LEU A 97 -10.30 -1.43 0.76
C LEU A 97 -11.12 -2.64 0.30
N PHE A 98 -11.58 -3.47 1.22
CA PHE A 98 -12.47 -4.60 0.92
C PHE A 98 -13.74 -4.18 0.14
N LYS A 99 -14.34 -3.04 0.50
CA LYS A 99 -15.50 -2.51 -0.22
C LYS A 99 -15.13 -2.03 -1.62
N THR A 100 -13.97 -1.42 -1.74
CA THR A 100 -13.43 -0.92 -3.01
C THR A 100 -13.11 -2.05 -3.97
N GLU A 101 -12.49 -3.13 -3.49
CA GLU A 101 -12.24 -4.34 -4.28
C GLU A 101 -13.53 -4.92 -4.86
N LYS A 102 -14.58 -5.02 -4.05
CA LYS A 102 -15.89 -5.48 -4.50
C LYS A 102 -16.48 -4.57 -5.58
N MET A 103 -16.35 -3.25 -5.42
CA MET A 103 -16.82 -2.27 -6.42
C MET A 103 -16.02 -2.38 -7.71
N LEU A 104 -14.69 -2.52 -7.64
CA LEU A 104 -13.80 -2.64 -8.80
C LEU A 104 -14.05 -3.93 -9.57
N SER A 105 -14.39 -5.02 -8.90
CA SER A 105 -14.67 -6.31 -9.54
C SER A 105 -15.85 -6.26 -10.52
N THR A 106 -16.72 -5.25 -10.40
CA THR A 106 -17.88 -5.04 -11.28
C THR A 106 -17.57 -4.12 -12.48
N ARG A 107 -16.38 -3.50 -12.51
CA ARG A 107 -15.98 -2.61 -13.61
C ARG A 107 -15.40 -3.40 -14.79
N SER A 108 -15.71 -2.98 -16.02
CA SER A 108 -15.30 -3.69 -17.25
C SER A 108 -13.81 -3.58 -17.60
N ASN A 109 -13.06 -2.64 -17.03
CA ASN A 109 -11.64 -2.40 -17.33
C ASN A 109 -10.75 -2.55 -16.09
N LYS A 110 -11.07 -3.47 -15.21
CA LYS A 110 -10.38 -3.65 -13.92
C LYS A 110 -8.90 -4.05 -14.05
N GLU A 111 -8.54 -4.76 -15.12
CA GLU A 111 -7.16 -5.20 -15.37
C GLU A 111 -6.19 -4.07 -15.67
N HIS A 112 -6.68 -2.90 -16.10
CA HIS A 112 -5.85 -1.74 -16.44
C HIS A 112 -5.80 -0.66 -15.35
N ILE A 113 -6.39 -0.93 -14.18
CA ILE A 113 -6.47 0.07 -13.09
C ILE A 113 -5.10 0.47 -12.55
N LEU A 114 -4.13 -0.45 -12.58
CA LEU A 114 -2.76 -0.19 -12.11
C LEU A 114 -1.80 0.29 -13.21
N ASP A 115 -2.27 0.43 -14.45
CA ASP A 115 -1.43 0.91 -15.56
C ASP A 115 -1.30 2.45 -15.60
N TYR A 116 -1.94 3.14 -14.65
CA TYR A 116 -1.97 4.61 -14.58
C TYR A 116 -0.93 5.20 -13.64
#